data_071470cb6c3385babfa0c25997fcf942
#
_entry.id   071470cb6c3385babfa0c25997fcf942
#
_cell.length_a   1.000
_cell.length_b   1.000
_cell.length_c   1.000
_cell.angle_alpha   90.00
_cell.angle_beta   90.00
_cell.angle_gamma   90.00
#
_symmetry.space_group_name_H-M   'P 1'
#
loop_
_entity.id
_entity.type
_entity.pdbx_description
1 polymer ?
#
loop_
_entity_poly.entity_id
_entity_poly.type
_entity_poly.pdbx_seq_one_letter_code
_entity_poly.pdbx_strand_id
1 'polypeptide(L)'
;MTSSPTPMTRGYIMTLCGGLCWAIGGACGQVMFRDCGVTSDWLVPIRLFTGGIITLLIAALTGGKPLEPIRCRKAWPSLLVFALLGSALCQYSYYTSVQYANVAFATVLSYCSPIVILLWTIVSTRKKPHAYELASVALVVLGAFTCVTHFDMNTLAVPVKGA
;
A
#
# COMPACT_ATOMS: atom_id res chain seq x y z
N MET A 1 3.78 -29.75 22.94
CA MET A 1 2.77 -28.72 23.29
C MET A 1 2.98 -27.52 22.39
N THR A 2 2.31 -27.50 21.23
CA THR A 2 2.32 -26.34 20.33
C THR A 2 1.20 -25.42 20.78
N SER A 3 1.58 -24.39 21.55
CA SER A 3 0.63 -23.33 21.91
C SER A 3 0.17 -22.65 20.62
N SER A 4 -1.14 -22.73 20.34
CA SER A 4 -1.75 -21.96 19.25
C SER A 4 -1.41 -20.48 19.46
N PRO A 5 -0.90 -19.78 18.43
CA PRO A 5 -0.52 -18.38 18.57
C PRO A 5 -1.74 -17.57 19.02
N THR A 6 -1.53 -16.68 19.99
CA THR A 6 -2.56 -15.76 20.46
C THR A 6 -3.12 -14.95 19.27
N PRO A 7 -4.39 -14.53 19.28
CA PRO A 7 -4.98 -13.78 18.17
C PRO A 7 -4.16 -12.54 17.77
N MET A 8 -3.46 -11.96 18.72
CA MET A 8 -2.55 -10.83 18.52
C MET A 8 -1.30 -11.22 17.72
N THR A 9 -0.66 -12.35 18.06
CA THR A 9 0.52 -12.87 17.33
C THR A 9 0.16 -13.22 15.87
N ARG A 10 -1.03 -13.79 15.66
CA ARG A 10 -1.53 -14.10 14.33
C ARG A 10 -1.73 -12.84 13.48
N GLY A 11 -2.23 -11.75 14.08
CA GLY A 11 -2.36 -10.45 13.43
C GLY A 11 -1.01 -9.87 13.00
N TYR A 12 0.00 -9.92 13.86
CA TYR A 12 1.36 -9.45 13.53
C TYR A 12 1.99 -10.25 12.38
N ILE A 13 1.87 -11.57 12.40
CA ILE A 13 2.40 -12.43 11.33
C ILE A 13 1.71 -12.10 10.00
N MET A 14 0.38 -11.96 9.98
CA MET A 14 -0.37 -11.60 8.78
C MET A 14 0.05 -10.24 8.22
N THR A 15 0.27 -9.25 9.09
CA THR A 15 0.72 -7.91 8.68
C THR A 15 2.13 -7.96 8.07
N LEU A 16 3.06 -8.69 8.68
CA LEU A 16 4.41 -8.88 8.16
C LEU A 16 4.40 -9.58 6.80
N CYS A 17 3.63 -10.67 6.67
CA CYS A 17 3.49 -11.37 5.39
C CYS A 17 2.89 -10.44 4.31
N GLY A 18 1.87 -9.66 4.65
CA GLY A 18 1.28 -8.68 3.74
C GLY A 18 2.29 -7.63 3.28
N GLY A 19 3.09 -7.10 4.19
CA GLY A 19 4.18 -6.15 3.90
C GLY A 19 5.25 -6.73 2.97
N LEU A 20 5.67 -7.99 3.21
CA LEU A 20 6.60 -8.69 2.34
C LEU A 20 6.03 -8.91 0.93
N CYS A 21 4.78 -9.36 0.82
CA CYS A 21 4.11 -9.49 -0.48
C CYS A 21 4.01 -8.16 -1.22
N TRP A 22 3.75 -7.06 -0.49
CA TRP A 22 3.72 -5.72 -1.06
C TRP A 22 5.10 -5.31 -1.61
N ALA A 23 6.16 -5.53 -0.83
CA ALA A 23 7.54 -5.19 -1.21
C ALA A 23 7.99 -5.98 -2.45
N ILE A 24 7.74 -7.29 -2.49
CA ILE A 24 8.02 -8.15 -3.64
C ILE A 24 7.25 -7.66 -4.87
N GLY A 25 5.97 -7.33 -4.70
CA GLY A 25 5.14 -6.80 -5.79
C GLY A 25 5.66 -5.47 -6.36
N GLY A 26 6.18 -4.59 -5.52
CA GLY A 26 6.84 -3.34 -5.94
C GLY A 26 8.11 -3.59 -6.73
N ALA A 27 8.99 -4.47 -6.23
CA ALA A 27 10.24 -4.85 -6.90
C ALA A 27 9.99 -5.51 -8.26
N CYS A 28 9.05 -6.46 -8.33
CA CYS A 28 8.65 -7.08 -9.60
C CYS A 28 8.11 -6.04 -10.59
N GLY A 29 7.30 -5.09 -10.13
CA GLY A 29 6.81 -4.01 -10.97
C GLY A 29 7.93 -3.16 -11.55
N GLN A 30 8.94 -2.82 -10.75
CA GLN A 30 10.09 -2.06 -11.22
C GLN A 30 10.88 -2.81 -12.31
N VAL A 31 11.11 -4.11 -12.14
CA VAL A 31 11.78 -4.95 -13.14
C VAL A 31 10.96 -4.98 -14.43
N MET A 32 9.64 -5.14 -14.35
CA MET A 32 8.77 -5.15 -15.53
C MET A 32 8.80 -3.81 -16.29
N PHE A 33 8.85 -2.69 -15.60
CA PHE A 33 8.95 -1.37 -16.22
C PHE A 33 10.31 -1.16 -16.91
N ARG A 34 11.39 -1.63 -16.26
CA ARG A 34 12.75 -1.40 -16.70
C ARG A 34 13.17 -2.34 -17.83
N ASP A 35 12.87 -3.63 -17.69
CA ASP A 35 13.43 -4.68 -18.55
C ASP A 35 12.42 -5.14 -19.62
N CYS A 36 11.12 -5.08 -19.34
CA CYS A 36 10.07 -5.54 -20.25
C CYS A 36 9.34 -4.38 -20.96
N GLY A 37 9.62 -3.13 -20.64
CA GLY A 37 8.97 -1.97 -21.26
C GLY A 37 7.45 -1.88 -21.01
N VAL A 38 6.94 -2.58 -19.98
CA VAL A 38 5.54 -2.51 -19.58
C VAL A 38 5.27 -1.13 -18.96
N THR A 39 4.07 -0.59 -19.17
CA THR A 39 3.66 0.67 -18.57
C THR A 39 2.72 0.45 -17.38
N SER A 40 2.63 1.46 -16.48
CA SER A 40 1.71 1.42 -15.35
C SER A 40 0.25 1.24 -15.79
N ASP A 41 -0.12 1.78 -16.96
CA ASP A 41 -1.47 1.69 -17.52
C ASP A 41 -1.91 0.24 -17.79
N TRP A 42 -0.98 -0.64 -18.12
CA TRP A 42 -1.22 -2.07 -18.31
C TRP A 42 -1.06 -2.88 -17.03
N LEU A 43 -0.02 -2.59 -16.26
CA LEU A 43 0.30 -3.38 -15.08
C LEU A 43 -0.78 -3.26 -13.99
N VAL A 44 -1.26 -2.05 -13.73
CA VAL A 44 -2.19 -1.79 -12.62
C VAL A 44 -3.55 -2.45 -12.83
N PRO A 45 -4.23 -2.30 -13.99
CA PRO A 45 -5.50 -2.98 -14.22
C PRO A 45 -5.40 -4.51 -14.14
N ILE A 46 -4.37 -5.10 -14.76
CA ILE A 46 -4.16 -6.55 -14.73
C ILE A 46 -3.95 -7.03 -13.29
N ARG A 47 -3.12 -6.33 -12.52
CA ARG A 47 -2.86 -6.68 -11.12
C ARG A 47 -4.10 -6.56 -10.24
N LEU A 48 -4.90 -5.50 -10.41
CA LEU A 48 -6.14 -5.32 -9.65
C LEU A 48 -7.17 -6.39 -10.01
N PHE A 49 -7.29 -6.72 -11.28
CA PHE A 49 -8.23 -7.72 -11.76
C PHE A 49 -7.84 -9.14 -11.28
N THR A 50 -6.59 -9.55 -11.47
CA THR A 50 -6.10 -10.85 -11.03
C THR A 50 -6.11 -10.98 -9.51
N GLY A 51 -5.67 -9.96 -8.79
CA GLY A 51 -5.71 -9.92 -7.33
C GLY A 51 -7.14 -9.98 -6.79
N GLY A 52 -8.07 -9.27 -7.44
CA GLY A 52 -9.49 -9.31 -7.11
C GLY A 52 -10.09 -10.72 -7.28
N ILE A 53 -9.82 -11.39 -8.40
CA ILE A 53 -10.30 -12.76 -8.65
C ILE A 53 -9.73 -13.73 -7.62
N ILE A 54 -8.42 -13.68 -7.37
CA ILE A 54 -7.77 -14.55 -6.39
C ILE A 54 -8.35 -14.34 -4.99
N THR A 55 -8.54 -13.10 -4.58
CA THR A 55 -9.12 -12.77 -3.27
C THR A 55 -10.56 -13.29 -3.14
N LEU A 56 -11.38 -13.12 -4.19
CA LEU A 56 -12.74 -13.63 -4.22
C LEU A 56 -12.78 -15.17 -4.16
N LEU A 57 -11.88 -15.83 -4.87
CA LEU A 57 -11.74 -17.29 -4.84
C LEU A 57 -11.36 -17.78 -3.44
N ILE A 58 -10.35 -17.17 -2.82
CA ILE A 58 -9.94 -17.54 -1.45
C ILE A 58 -11.09 -17.32 -0.47
N ALA A 59 -11.79 -16.19 -0.56
CA ALA A 59 -12.92 -15.89 0.30
C ALA A 59 -14.07 -16.91 0.12
N ALA A 60 -14.35 -17.33 -1.10
CA ALA A 60 -15.34 -18.35 -1.38
C ALA A 60 -14.94 -19.74 -0.84
N LEU A 61 -13.66 -20.12 -1.00
CA LEU A 61 -13.14 -21.41 -0.52
C LEU A 61 -13.07 -21.48 1.02
N THR A 62 -12.89 -20.36 1.68
CA THR A 62 -12.87 -20.28 3.16
C THR A 62 -14.26 -20.18 3.80
N GLY A 63 -15.32 -20.35 3.00
CA GLY A 63 -16.71 -20.31 3.48
C GLY A 63 -17.24 -18.89 3.74
N GLY A 64 -16.52 -17.86 3.31
CA GLY A 64 -17.00 -16.49 3.31
C GLY A 64 -18.09 -16.27 2.27
N LYS A 65 -18.84 -15.19 2.43
CA LYS A 65 -19.84 -14.74 1.46
C LYS A 65 -19.37 -13.46 0.76
N PRO A 66 -18.37 -13.54 -0.14
CA PRO A 66 -17.73 -12.34 -0.70
C PRO A 66 -18.67 -11.49 -1.55
N LEU A 67 -19.77 -12.06 -2.04
CA LEU A 67 -20.76 -11.35 -2.85
C LEU A 67 -21.90 -10.71 -2.02
N GLU A 68 -21.92 -10.93 -0.71
CA GLU A 68 -22.97 -10.38 0.16
C GLU A 68 -22.99 -8.84 0.16
N PRO A 69 -21.85 -8.11 0.20
CA PRO A 69 -21.84 -6.65 0.10
C PRO A 69 -22.37 -6.13 -1.25
N ILE A 70 -22.17 -6.90 -2.33
CA ILE A 70 -22.65 -6.53 -3.67
C ILE A 70 -24.18 -6.64 -3.76
N ARG A 71 -24.78 -7.52 -2.99
CA ARG A 71 -26.23 -7.70 -2.93
C ARG A 71 -26.95 -6.53 -2.24
N CYS A 72 -26.22 -5.78 -1.41
CA CYS A 72 -26.76 -4.60 -0.73
C CYS A 72 -26.58 -3.35 -1.58
N ARG A 73 -27.62 -2.92 -2.30
CA ARG A 73 -27.62 -1.71 -3.15
C ARG A 73 -27.19 -0.44 -2.42
N LYS A 74 -27.42 -0.34 -1.13
CA LYS A 74 -27.01 0.79 -0.28
C LYS A 74 -25.49 0.90 -0.11
N ALA A 75 -24.76 -0.22 -0.24
CA ALA A 75 -23.31 -0.26 -0.11
C ALA A 75 -22.57 0.13 -1.40
N TRP A 76 -23.24 0.13 -2.55
CA TRP A 76 -22.65 0.37 -3.86
C TRP A 76 -21.89 1.70 -3.98
N PRO A 77 -22.43 2.85 -3.56
CA PRO A 77 -21.70 4.12 -3.66
C PRO A 77 -20.40 4.09 -2.87
N SER A 78 -20.43 3.55 -1.65
CA SER A 78 -19.24 3.42 -0.80
C SER A 78 -18.22 2.45 -1.39
N LEU A 79 -18.68 1.32 -1.92
CA LEU A 79 -17.82 0.34 -2.59
C LEU A 79 -17.15 0.91 -3.85
N LEU A 80 -17.88 1.67 -4.66
CA LEU A 80 -17.35 2.31 -5.85
C LEU A 80 -16.34 3.39 -5.51
N VAL A 81 -16.61 4.24 -4.54
CA VAL A 81 -15.67 5.26 -4.07
C VAL A 81 -14.40 4.60 -3.54
N PHE A 82 -14.53 3.56 -2.72
CA PHE A 82 -13.38 2.83 -2.21
C PHE A 82 -12.57 2.13 -3.32
N ALA A 83 -13.25 1.50 -4.28
CA ALA A 83 -12.58 0.79 -5.37
C ALA A 83 -11.83 1.76 -6.30
N LEU A 84 -12.47 2.87 -6.68
CA LEU A 84 -11.89 3.82 -7.65
C LEU A 84 -10.87 4.76 -6.98
N LEU A 85 -11.26 5.45 -5.90
CA LEU A 85 -10.40 6.43 -5.26
C LEU A 85 -9.46 5.80 -4.23
N GLY A 86 -9.94 4.85 -3.44
CA GLY A 86 -9.12 4.20 -2.42
C GLY A 86 -8.12 3.19 -3.00
N SER A 87 -8.54 2.35 -3.93
CA SER A 87 -7.71 1.26 -4.43
C SER A 87 -7.08 1.58 -5.79
N ALA A 88 -7.87 1.85 -6.81
CA ALA A 88 -7.37 2.01 -8.17
C ALA A 88 -6.46 3.23 -8.32
N LEU A 89 -6.89 4.41 -7.85
CA LEU A 89 -6.11 5.63 -7.92
C LEU A 89 -4.81 5.54 -7.09
N CYS A 90 -4.89 4.97 -5.89
CA CYS A 90 -3.73 4.77 -5.03
C CYS A 90 -2.69 3.85 -5.68
N GLN A 91 -3.12 2.71 -6.22
CA GLN A 91 -2.24 1.77 -6.91
C GLN A 91 -1.65 2.38 -8.19
N TYR A 92 -2.46 3.08 -8.95
CA TYR A 92 -2.01 3.75 -10.17
C TYR A 92 -0.94 4.80 -9.87
N SER A 93 -1.17 5.67 -8.89
CA SER A 93 -0.22 6.71 -8.47
C SER A 93 1.10 6.10 -7.97
N TYR A 94 1.02 5.01 -7.19
CA TYR A 94 2.20 4.30 -6.71
C TYR A 94 3.02 3.74 -7.85
N TYR A 95 2.41 2.97 -8.76
CA TYR A 95 3.14 2.34 -9.88
C TYR A 95 3.63 3.34 -10.92
N THR A 96 2.91 4.43 -11.13
CA THR A 96 3.38 5.55 -11.93
C THR A 96 4.63 6.18 -11.33
N SER A 97 4.66 6.35 -10.01
CA SER A 97 5.86 6.83 -9.31
C SER A 97 7.03 5.83 -9.42
N VAL A 98 6.76 4.53 -9.37
CA VAL A 98 7.78 3.49 -9.58
C VAL A 98 8.32 3.52 -11.00
N GLN A 99 7.46 3.72 -11.99
CA GLN A 99 7.83 3.76 -13.42
C GLN A 99 8.73 4.96 -13.76
N TYR A 100 8.39 6.13 -13.25
CA TYR A 100 9.12 7.37 -13.58
C TYR A 100 10.31 7.66 -12.67
N ALA A 101 10.30 7.16 -11.47
CA ALA A 101 11.40 7.33 -10.53
C ALA A 101 12.01 5.97 -10.15
N ASN A 102 11.62 5.40 -9.04
CA ASN A 102 11.99 4.05 -8.59
C ASN A 102 11.10 3.63 -7.41
N VAL A 103 11.17 2.33 -7.05
CA VAL A 103 10.41 1.78 -5.91
C VAL A 103 10.73 2.49 -4.60
N ALA A 104 11.99 2.85 -4.39
CA ALA A 104 12.41 3.51 -3.17
C ALA A 104 11.71 4.86 -2.98
N PHE A 105 11.71 5.69 -4.00
CA PHE A 105 11.03 6.99 -3.99
C PHE A 105 9.52 6.85 -3.80
N ALA A 106 8.88 5.94 -4.56
CA ALA A 106 7.45 5.68 -4.44
C ALA A 106 7.07 5.22 -3.02
N THR A 107 7.93 4.42 -2.39
CA THR A 107 7.72 3.92 -1.03
C THR A 107 7.82 5.04 0.00
N VAL A 108 8.84 5.90 -0.08
CA VAL A 108 8.95 7.08 0.82
C VAL A 108 7.73 7.97 0.70
N LEU A 109 7.29 8.24 -0.53
CA LEU A 109 6.10 9.05 -0.78
C LEU A 109 4.85 8.42 -0.15
N SER A 110 4.72 7.10 -0.21
CA SER A 110 3.61 6.36 0.41
C SER A 110 3.63 6.47 1.94
N TYR A 111 4.81 6.53 2.55
CA TYR A 111 4.95 6.72 4.01
C TYR A 111 4.62 8.15 4.48
N CYS A 112 4.36 9.09 3.58
CA CYS A 112 3.75 10.36 3.95
C CYS A 112 2.25 10.22 4.31
N SER A 113 1.59 9.14 3.89
CA SER A 113 0.16 8.90 4.16
C SER A 113 -0.19 8.90 5.66
N PRO A 114 0.56 8.25 6.56
CA PRO A 114 0.28 8.32 8.00
C PRO A 114 0.30 9.74 8.56
N ILE A 115 1.15 10.61 8.02
CA ILE A 115 1.21 12.02 8.43
C ILE A 115 -0.09 12.72 8.05
N VAL A 116 -0.55 12.53 6.81
CA VAL A 116 -1.79 13.13 6.31
C VAL A 116 -2.99 12.63 7.11
N ILE A 117 -3.04 11.33 7.40
CA ILE A 117 -4.11 10.72 8.21
C ILE A 117 -4.11 11.30 9.63
N LEU A 118 -2.93 11.45 10.25
CA LEU A 118 -2.82 12.03 11.58
C LEU A 118 -3.29 13.47 11.60
N LEU A 119 -2.85 14.29 10.64
CA LEU A 119 -3.29 15.67 10.50
C LEU A 119 -4.80 15.77 10.29
N TRP A 120 -5.36 14.94 9.42
CA TRP A 120 -6.81 14.88 9.19
C TRP A 120 -7.57 14.51 10.47
N THR A 121 -7.06 13.52 11.21
CA THR A 121 -7.66 13.09 12.48
C THR A 121 -7.67 14.22 13.51
N ILE A 122 -6.57 14.95 13.65
CA ILE A 122 -6.46 16.11 14.55
C ILE A 122 -7.50 17.18 14.18
N VAL A 123 -7.57 17.52 12.88
CA VAL A 123 -8.49 18.55 12.38
C VAL A 123 -9.96 18.13 12.56
N SER A 124 -10.29 16.87 12.21
CA SER A 124 -11.66 16.36 12.25
C SER A 124 -12.16 16.11 13.65
N THR A 125 -11.33 15.56 14.53
CA THR A 125 -11.73 15.20 15.90
C THR A 125 -11.49 16.33 16.90
N ARG A 126 -10.68 17.34 16.52
CA ARG A 126 -10.21 18.42 17.40
C ARG A 126 -9.57 17.93 18.71
N LYS A 127 -9.15 16.67 18.75
CA LYS A 127 -8.45 16.06 19.88
C LYS A 127 -6.96 16.17 19.65
N LYS A 128 -6.21 16.43 20.72
CA LYS A 128 -4.74 16.39 20.66
C LYS A 128 -4.30 14.96 20.45
N PRO A 129 -3.37 14.69 19.51
CA PRO A 129 -2.83 13.35 19.31
C PRO A 129 -2.09 12.92 20.57
N HIS A 130 -2.12 11.65 20.84
CA HIS A 130 -1.36 11.07 21.94
C HIS A 130 0.13 11.03 21.57
N ALA A 131 1.00 11.23 22.54
CA ALA A 131 2.44 11.25 22.28
C ALA A 131 2.96 9.98 21.60
N TYR A 132 2.36 8.82 21.88
CA TYR A 132 2.73 7.56 21.21
C TYR A 132 2.33 7.52 19.73
N GLU A 133 1.25 8.18 19.31
CA GLU A 133 0.84 8.28 17.91
C GLU A 133 1.84 9.12 17.12
N LEU A 134 2.25 10.23 17.68
CA LEU A 134 3.25 11.11 17.10
C LEU A 134 4.62 10.42 16.99
N ALA A 135 5.03 9.73 18.06
CA ALA A 135 6.26 8.96 18.10
C ALA A 135 6.26 7.83 17.06
N SER A 136 5.14 7.12 16.90
CA SER A 136 5.00 6.05 15.91
C SER A 136 5.14 6.56 14.49
N VAL A 137 4.49 7.67 14.15
CA VAL A 137 4.59 8.29 12.82
C VAL A 137 6.00 8.78 12.55
N ALA A 138 6.63 9.45 13.52
CA ALA A 138 8.02 9.91 13.39
C ALA A 138 8.98 8.73 13.17
N LEU A 139 8.82 7.64 13.90
CA LEU A 139 9.66 6.45 13.78
C LEU A 139 9.52 5.77 12.40
N VAL A 140 8.29 5.68 11.88
CA VAL A 140 8.03 5.12 10.54
C VAL A 140 8.68 5.98 9.46
N VAL A 141 8.52 7.30 9.53
CA VAL A 141 9.11 8.23 8.55
C VAL A 141 10.63 8.19 8.60
N LEU A 142 11.22 8.24 9.78
CA LEU A 142 12.67 8.12 9.97
C LEU A 142 13.20 6.78 9.46
N GLY A 143 12.54 5.68 9.79
CA GLY A 143 12.91 4.35 9.32
C GLY A 143 12.85 4.22 7.79
N ALA A 144 11.79 4.72 7.18
CA ALA A 144 11.64 4.74 5.73
C ALA A 144 12.72 5.58 5.05
N PHE A 145 12.98 6.77 5.58
CA PHE A 145 14.03 7.66 5.07
C PHE A 145 15.41 7.02 5.17
N THR A 146 15.74 6.42 6.30
CA THR A 146 17.01 5.73 6.53
C THR A 146 17.21 4.55 5.59
N CYS A 147 16.17 3.72 5.41
CA CYS A 147 16.23 2.57 4.50
C CYS A 147 16.47 2.97 3.05
N VAL A 148 15.88 4.08 2.61
CA VAL A 148 15.96 4.50 1.21
C VAL A 148 17.24 5.24 0.89
N THR A 149 17.69 6.09 1.80
CA THR A 149 18.89 6.90 1.56
C THR A 149 20.19 6.17 1.85
N HIS A 150 20.16 5.03 2.58
CA HIS A 150 21.37 4.39 3.12
C HIS A 150 22.34 5.41 3.72
N PHE A 151 21.81 6.50 4.29
CA PHE A 151 22.55 7.69 4.72
C PHE A 151 23.23 8.49 3.56
N ASP A 152 22.98 8.16 2.31
CA ASP A 152 23.47 8.90 1.16
C ASP A 152 22.33 9.71 0.51
N MET A 153 22.41 11.03 0.64
CA MET A 153 21.39 11.95 0.12
C MET A 153 21.34 11.96 -1.42
N ASN A 154 22.37 11.46 -2.11
CA ASN A 154 22.41 11.41 -3.56
C ASN A 154 21.45 10.37 -4.13
N THR A 155 21.05 9.36 -3.33
CA THR A 155 20.09 8.33 -3.79
C THR A 155 18.67 8.86 -3.98
N LEU A 156 18.34 10.00 -3.42
CA LEU A 156 17.07 10.70 -3.62
C LEU A 156 17.04 11.55 -4.88
N ALA A 157 18.19 11.78 -5.51
CA ALA A 157 18.23 12.48 -6.77
C ALA A 157 17.53 11.62 -7.84
N VAL A 158 16.30 12.02 -8.18
CA VAL A 158 15.57 11.43 -9.30
C VAL A 158 16.41 11.68 -10.54
N PRO A 159 16.86 10.64 -11.28
CA PRO A 159 17.47 10.90 -12.56
C PRO A 159 16.38 11.46 -13.47
N VAL A 160 16.34 12.77 -13.58
CA VAL A 160 15.55 13.45 -14.62
C VAL A 160 16.16 12.96 -15.93
N LYS A 161 15.58 11.93 -16.56
CA LYS A 161 15.89 11.58 -17.92
C LYS A 161 15.58 12.83 -18.73
N GLY A 162 16.64 13.49 -19.12
CA GLY A 162 16.55 14.65 -20.01
C GLY A 162 15.74 14.32 -21.23
N ALA A 163 14.97 15.30 -21.64
CA ALA A 163 14.15 15.31 -22.86
C ALA A 163 14.98 14.92 -24.07
#